data_df5f984ba6ec63e1923d9ae396903a0c
#
_entry.id   df5f984ba6ec63e1923d9ae396903a0c
#
_cell.length_a   1.000
_cell.length_b   1.000
_cell.length_c   1.000
_cell.angle_alpha   90.00
_cell.angle_beta   90.00
_cell.angle_gamma   90.00
#
_symmetry.space_group_name_H-M   'P 1'
#
loop_
_entity.id
_entity.type
_entity.pdbx_description
1 polymer ?
#
loop_
_entity_poly.entity_id
_entity_poly.type
_entity_poly.pdbx_seq_one_letter_code
_entity_poly.pdbx_strand_id
1 'polypeptide(L)'
;MSTEPRPPGDRGHLGRLLDTWAKESSELVTSGRLRRLVGVTAIIQMLDGLKDEEGQERIAFMGGAALELRFGFRARASKDLDGAYRGEVAQAIGLIDERLHVGWSGFSGRTTSGEVIEGTGLVPPPVRFQVKLLYKAKEFVTIPMELSPAEGHSIDRVELLPGAVSLKPVRLAEAEVIPFLPIRYQLAQKLHACTEDTGEERSNQRARDLVDILLIEELALDDEQMPGLRDACIEIFGLRGKHPWPPRVVAWPDWEVIWRRLAETERLDYSLDEAVARVQDLVDRVALTKDHSDQADLQ
;
A
#
# COMPACT_ATOMS: atom_id res chain seq x y z
N MET A 1 6.57 13.83 -36.03
CA MET A 1 5.35 13.81 -35.22
C MET A 1 5.13 12.38 -34.76
N SER A 2 5.50 12.04 -33.54
CA SER A 2 5.25 10.69 -32.95
C SER A 2 3.76 10.61 -32.65
N THR A 3 3.02 9.81 -33.44
CA THR A 3 1.61 9.55 -33.13
C THR A 3 1.56 8.63 -31.93
N GLU A 4 1.16 9.18 -30.77
CA GLU A 4 0.87 8.33 -29.61
C GLU A 4 -0.10 7.20 -30.01
N PRO A 5 0.16 5.97 -29.58
CA PRO A 5 -0.69 4.84 -29.90
C PRO A 5 -2.09 5.07 -29.31
N ARG A 6 -3.13 4.84 -30.14
CA ARG A 6 -4.53 5.02 -29.71
C ARG A 6 -4.86 4.11 -28.54
N PRO A 7 -5.60 4.62 -27.52
CA PRO A 7 -6.08 3.80 -26.41
C PRO A 7 -6.87 2.58 -26.86
N PRO A 8 -6.96 1.51 -26.06
CA PRO A 8 -7.75 0.33 -26.41
C PRO A 8 -9.22 0.68 -26.69
N GLY A 9 -9.76 0.20 -27.81
CA GLY A 9 -11.12 0.51 -28.25
C GLY A 9 -12.22 -0.08 -27.35
N ASP A 10 -11.95 -1.22 -26.73
CA ASP A 10 -12.86 -1.95 -25.85
C ASP A 10 -12.10 -2.78 -24.79
N ARG A 11 -12.86 -3.37 -23.84
CA ARG A 11 -12.31 -4.23 -22.76
C ARG A 11 -11.56 -5.45 -23.30
N GLY A 12 -12.03 -6.05 -24.40
CA GLY A 12 -11.37 -7.22 -25.02
C GLY A 12 -10.00 -6.86 -25.60
N HIS A 13 -9.89 -5.69 -26.24
CA HIS A 13 -8.61 -5.19 -26.74
C HIS A 13 -7.64 -4.90 -25.58
N LEU A 14 -8.09 -4.24 -24.50
CA LEU A 14 -7.30 -4.03 -23.30
C LEU A 14 -6.83 -5.37 -22.70
N GLY A 15 -7.71 -6.37 -22.63
CA GLY A 15 -7.35 -7.71 -22.14
C GLY A 15 -6.23 -8.36 -22.93
N ARG A 16 -6.29 -8.30 -24.28
CA ARG A 16 -5.21 -8.84 -25.15
C ARG A 16 -3.86 -8.13 -24.95
N LEU A 17 -3.89 -6.81 -24.74
CA LEU A 17 -2.66 -6.06 -24.44
C LEU A 17 -2.07 -6.46 -23.09
N LEU A 18 -2.91 -6.69 -22.07
CA LEU A 18 -2.46 -7.22 -20.76
C LEU A 18 -1.85 -8.61 -20.88
N ASP A 19 -2.45 -9.50 -21.70
CA ASP A 19 -1.93 -10.84 -21.93
C ASP A 19 -0.59 -10.81 -22.68
N THR A 20 -0.43 -9.90 -23.63
CA THR A 20 0.83 -9.68 -24.35
C THR A 20 1.90 -9.15 -23.39
N TRP A 21 1.56 -8.13 -22.60
CA TRP A 21 2.48 -7.56 -21.62
C TRP A 21 2.95 -8.60 -20.59
N ALA A 22 2.03 -9.44 -20.07
CA ALA A 22 2.40 -10.52 -19.17
C ALA A 22 3.39 -11.52 -19.78
N LYS A 23 3.21 -11.88 -21.06
CA LYS A 23 4.10 -12.80 -21.77
C LYS A 23 5.50 -12.23 -22.03
N GLU A 24 5.59 -10.91 -22.20
CA GLU A 24 6.85 -10.20 -22.44
C GLU A 24 7.57 -9.83 -21.14
N SER A 25 6.90 -10.01 -20.00
CA SER A 25 7.44 -9.72 -18.67
C SER A 25 8.03 -10.96 -17.98
N SER A 26 8.53 -10.80 -16.76
CA SER A 26 8.97 -11.93 -15.93
C SER A 26 7.79 -12.83 -15.54
N GLU A 27 8.06 -14.08 -15.18
CA GLU A 27 7.04 -15.05 -14.75
C GLU A 27 6.20 -14.63 -13.53
N LEU A 28 6.71 -13.68 -12.74
CA LEU A 28 5.96 -13.09 -11.60
C LEU A 28 4.87 -12.11 -12.06
N VAL A 29 4.89 -11.68 -13.33
CA VAL A 29 3.96 -10.69 -13.88
C VAL A 29 2.87 -11.40 -14.66
N THR A 30 1.79 -11.78 -14.01
CA THR A 30 0.64 -12.43 -14.63
C THR A 30 -0.37 -11.41 -15.18
N SER A 31 -1.18 -11.78 -16.17
CA SER A 31 -2.29 -10.93 -16.65
C SER A 31 -3.27 -10.53 -15.55
N GLY A 32 -3.47 -11.40 -14.55
CA GLY A 32 -4.30 -11.11 -13.38
C GLY A 32 -3.68 -10.04 -12.47
N ARG A 33 -2.37 -10.07 -12.25
CA ARG A 33 -1.61 -9.05 -11.53
C ARG A 33 -1.68 -7.71 -12.26
N LEU A 34 -1.39 -7.70 -13.55
CA LEU A 34 -1.46 -6.49 -14.39
C LEU A 34 -2.85 -5.88 -14.43
N ARG A 35 -3.90 -6.72 -14.54
CA ARG A 35 -5.28 -6.23 -14.51
C ARG A 35 -5.62 -5.52 -13.21
N ARG A 36 -5.19 -6.06 -12.07
CA ARG A 36 -5.37 -5.39 -10.77
C ARG A 36 -4.57 -4.11 -10.67
N LEU A 37 -3.29 -4.13 -11.06
CA LEU A 37 -2.43 -2.95 -11.07
C LEU A 37 -3.03 -1.81 -11.89
N VAL A 38 -3.46 -2.09 -13.12
CA VAL A 38 -4.16 -1.11 -13.97
C VAL A 38 -5.44 -0.62 -13.31
N GLY A 39 -6.21 -1.52 -12.69
CA GLY A 39 -7.43 -1.15 -11.97
C GLY A 39 -7.17 -0.25 -10.77
N VAL A 40 -6.18 -0.58 -9.95
CA VAL A 40 -5.76 0.23 -8.80
C VAL A 40 -5.27 1.60 -9.26
N THR A 41 -4.42 1.65 -10.30
CA THR A 41 -3.95 2.91 -10.88
C THR A 41 -5.13 3.77 -11.38
N ALA A 42 -6.09 3.16 -12.09
CA ALA A 42 -7.27 3.88 -12.57
C ALA A 42 -8.12 4.45 -11.43
N ILE A 43 -8.32 3.68 -10.32
CA ILE A 43 -9.01 4.18 -9.12
C ILE A 43 -8.29 5.41 -8.58
N ILE A 44 -7.00 5.31 -8.33
CA ILE A 44 -6.20 6.40 -7.76
C ILE A 44 -6.28 7.66 -8.63
N GLN A 45 -6.16 7.51 -9.95
CA GLN A 45 -6.24 8.65 -10.88
C GLN A 45 -7.64 9.26 -10.96
N MET A 46 -8.71 8.47 -10.76
CA MET A 46 -10.06 9.01 -10.62
C MET A 46 -10.26 9.76 -9.31
N LEU A 47 -9.52 9.40 -8.26
CA LEU A 47 -9.56 10.07 -6.95
C LEU A 47 -8.59 11.26 -6.85
N ASP A 48 -7.81 11.52 -7.90
CA ASP A 48 -6.96 12.71 -7.96
C ASP A 48 -7.76 13.99 -7.73
N GLY A 49 -7.18 14.92 -6.95
CA GLY A 49 -7.84 16.17 -6.55
C GLY A 49 -8.94 16.00 -5.50
N LEU A 50 -9.05 14.85 -4.82
CA LEU A 50 -9.89 14.70 -3.64
C LEU A 50 -9.18 15.33 -2.43
N LYS A 51 -9.33 16.65 -2.30
CA LYS A 51 -8.68 17.48 -1.29
C LYS A 51 -9.66 18.00 -0.25
N ASP A 52 -9.14 18.36 0.91
CA ASP A 52 -9.88 19.08 1.93
C ASP A 52 -9.97 20.59 1.64
N GLU A 53 -10.54 21.37 2.56
CA GLU A 53 -10.71 22.82 2.42
C GLU A 53 -9.38 23.58 2.43
N GLU A 54 -8.35 22.99 3.04
CA GLU A 54 -6.98 23.51 3.11
C GLU A 54 -6.14 23.09 1.89
N GLY A 55 -6.71 22.32 0.96
CA GLY A 55 -6.02 21.82 -0.24
C GLY A 55 -5.12 20.62 0.00
N GLN A 56 -5.24 19.95 1.17
CA GLN A 56 -4.48 18.74 1.50
C GLN A 56 -5.16 17.49 0.92
N GLU A 57 -4.36 16.49 0.56
CA GLU A 57 -4.91 15.20 0.10
C GLU A 57 -5.76 14.55 1.19
N ARG A 58 -6.99 14.13 0.83
CA ARG A 58 -7.87 13.41 1.75
C ARG A 58 -7.52 11.93 1.88
N ILE A 59 -6.85 11.35 0.88
CA ILE A 59 -6.44 9.95 0.89
C ILE A 59 -4.94 9.87 0.67
N ALA A 60 -4.25 9.12 1.53
CA ALA A 60 -2.90 8.67 1.30
C ALA A 60 -2.89 7.14 1.15
N PHE A 61 -2.43 6.63 0.00
CA PHE A 61 -2.42 5.20 -0.28
C PHE A 61 -1.28 4.50 0.45
N MET A 62 -1.59 3.32 1.00
CA MET A 62 -0.68 2.53 1.81
C MET A 62 -0.84 1.03 1.54
N GLY A 63 -0.15 0.20 2.30
CA GLY A 63 -0.27 -1.25 2.19
C GLY A 63 0.40 -1.83 0.96
N GLY A 64 0.07 -3.08 0.65
CA GLY A 64 0.75 -3.84 -0.41
C GLY A 64 0.57 -3.27 -1.81
N ALA A 65 -0.61 -2.75 -2.15
CA ALA A 65 -0.87 -2.15 -3.46
C ALA A 65 -0.07 -0.84 -3.65
N ALA A 66 0.04 -0.02 -2.62
CA ALA A 66 0.86 1.19 -2.65
C ALA A 66 2.35 0.85 -2.82
N LEU A 67 2.85 -0.19 -2.16
CA LEU A 67 4.23 -0.66 -2.36
C LEU A 67 4.44 -1.19 -3.79
N GLU A 68 3.47 -1.88 -4.37
CA GLU A 68 3.55 -2.35 -5.76
C GLU A 68 3.58 -1.16 -6.75
N LEU A 69 2.81 -0.11 -6.50
CA LEU A 69 2.84 1.12 -7.31
C LEU A 69 4.14 1.90 -7.13
N ARG A 70 4.75 1.87 -5.93
CA ARG A 70 5.98 2.61 -5.60
C ARG A 70 7.24 1.90 -6.09
N PHE A 71 7.30 0.56 -5.96
CA PHE A 71 8.50 -0.23 -6.24
C PHE A 71 8.36 -1.16 -7.45
N GLY A 72 7.21 -1.11 -8.12
CA GLY A 72 6.93 -1.94 -9.28
C GLY A 72 6.84 -3.42 -8.94
N PHE A 73 7.28 -4.26 -9.85
CA PHE A 73 7.19 -5.71 -9.72
C PHE A 73 8.19 -6.33 -8.72
N ARG A 74 9.02 -5.51 -8.07
CA ARG A 74 9.83 -5.93 -6.92
C ARG A 74 8.99 -6.13 -5.66
N ALA A 75 7.88 -5.41 -5.53
CA ALA A 75 6.91 -5.64 -4.48
C ALA A 75 6.06 -6.88 -4.78
N ARG A 76 5.64 -7.58 -3.73
CA ARG A 76 4.68 -8.68 -3.89
C ARG A 76 3.34 -8.17 -4.43
N ALA A 77 2.62 -9.03 -5.13
CA ALA A 77 1.28 -8.71 -5.61
C ALA A 77 0.32 -8.49 -4.44
N SER A 78 -0.48 -7.42 -4.50
CA SER A 78 -1.56 -7.15 -3.55
C SER A 78 -2.94 -7.38 -4.16
N LYS A 79 -3.92 -7.71 -3.31
CA LYS A 79 -5.32 -7.91 -3.74
C LYS A 79 -6.18 -6.70 -3.43
N ASP A 80 -5.86 -5.97 -2.38
CA ASP A 80 -6.66 -4.91 -1.78
C ASP A 80 -5.95 -3.57 -1.97
N LEU A 81 -6.72 -2.50 -2.03
CA LEU A 81 -6.23 -1.12 -2.03
C LEU A 81 -6.54 -0.49 -0.67
N ASP A 82 -5.50 -0.15 0.07
CA ASP A 82 -5.61 0.43 1.40
C ASP A 82 -5.30 1.94 1.34
N GLY A 83 -6.04 2.72 2.12
CA GLY A 83 -5.82 4.16 2.23
C GLY A 83 -6.05 4.69 3.65
N ALA A 84 -5.18 5.61 4.08
CA ALA A 84 -5.42 6.47 5.22
C ALA A 84 -6.29 7.65 4.78
N TYR A 85 -7.34 7.96 5.51
CA TYR A 85 -8.29 9.00 5.17
C TYR A 85 -8.29 10.13 6.19
N ARG A 86 -8.22 11.36 5.69
CA ARG A 86 -8.37 12.59 6.48
C ARG A 86 -9.83 13.00 6.49
N GLY A 87 -10.45 12.90 7.66
CA GLY A 87 -11.87 13.25 7.87
C GLY A 87 -12.74 12.04 8.24
N GLU A 88 -14.03 12.20 8.09
CA GLU A 88 -15.03 11.18 8.45
C GLU A 88 -15.07 10.05 7.41
N VAL A 89 -14.51 8.88 7.76
CA VAL A 89 -14.43 7.72 6.85
C VAL A 89 -15.79 7.30 6.31
N ALA A 90 -16.86 7.45 7.10
CA ALA A 90 -18.21 7.12 6.65
C ALA A 90 -18.71 7.98 5.47
N GLN A 91 -18.20 9.21 5.34
CA GLN A 91 -18.56 10.12 4.24
C GLN A 91 -17.68 9.87 3.00
N ALA A 92 -16.52 9.25 3.17
CA ALA A 92 -15.56 9.02 2.11
C ALA A 92 -16.14 8.22 0.95
N ILE A 93 -16.98 7.21 1.23
CA ILE A 93 -17.53 6.30 0.20
C ILE A 93 -18.37 7.07 -0.82
N GLY A 94 -19.20 8.01 -0.37
CA GLY A 94 -20.00 8.85 -1.27
C GLY A 94 -19.14 9.71 -2.18
N LEU A 95 -18.12 10.38 -1.61
CA LEU A 95 -17.19 11.21 -2.37
C LEU A 95 -16.38 10.39 -3.39
N ILE A 96 -15.94 9.19 -2.99
CA ILE A 96 -15.25 8.26 -3.87
C ILE A 96 -16.16 7.81 -5.01
N ASP A 97 -17.43 7.46 -4.72
CA ASP A 97 -18.38 7.03 -5.73
C ASP A 97 -18.63 8.13 -6.78
N GLU A 98 -18.81 9.36 -6.36
CA GLU A 98 -18.94 10.53 -7.25
C GLU A 98 -17.72 10.67 -8.17
N ARG A 99 -16.50 10.57 -7.64
CA ARG A 99 -15.26 10.67 -8.41
C ARG A 99 -15.11 9.52 -9.41
N LEU A 100 -15.45 8.31 -9.01
CA LEU A 100 -15.41 7.12 -9.88
C LEU A 100 -16.37 7.24 -11.08
N HIS A 101 -17.48 7.96 -10.94
CA HIS A 101 -18.40 8.21 -12.04
C HIS A 101 -17.86 9.20 -13.08
N VAL A 102 -17.01 10.16 -12.67
CA VAL A 102 -16.34 11.08 -13.62
C VAL A 102 -15.46 10.31 -14.58
N GLY A 103 -14.74 9.31 -14.08
CA GLY A 103 -13.90 8.40 -14.86
C GLY A 103 -12.52 8.95 -15.19
N TRP A 104 -11.65 8.05 -15.69
CA TRP A 104 -10.28 8.35 -16.15
C TRP A 104 -9.86 7.40 -17.27
N SER A 105 -9.30 7.92 -18.35
CA SER A 105 -8.71 7.13 -19.47
C SER A 105 -9.62 6.02 -20.02
N GLY A 106 -10.95 6.23 -20.01
CA GLY A 106 -11.96 5.26 -20.43
C GLY A 106 -12.43 4.30 -19.34
N PHE A 107 -11.91 4.42 -18.15
CA PHE A 107 -12.44 3.78 -16.95
C PHE A 107 -13.54 4.64 -16.31
N SER A 108 -14.47 3.96 -15.67
CA SER A 108 -15.43 4.50 -14.71
C SER A 108 -15.68 3.44 -13.64
N GLY A 109 -16.29 3.80 -12.54
CA GLY A 109 -16.51 2.85 -11.46
C GLY A 109 -17.69 3.24 -10.57
N ARG A 110 -17.96 2.35 -9.63
CA ARG A 110 -18.90 2.56 -8.54
C ARG A 110 -18.46 1.78 -7.31
N THR A 111 -18.83 2.29 -6.16
CA THR A 111 -18.63 1.60 -4.88
C THR A 111 -19.77 0.62 -4.58
N THR A 112 -19.52 -0.32 -3.66
CA THR A 112 -20.59 -1.05 -2.95
C THR A 112 -20.85 -0.37 -1.60
N SER A 113 -21.88 -0.84 -0.86
CA SER A 113 -22.06 -0.47 0.54
C SER A 113 -20.81 -0.84 1.35
N GLY A 114 -20.40 0.05 2.26
CA GLY A 114 -19.29 -0.18 3.16
C GLY A 114 -19.67 -1.07 4.33
N GLU A 115 -18.71 -1.86 4.79
CA GLU A 115 -18.77 -2.66 6.02
C GLU A 115 -17.75 -2.11 7.01
N VAL A 116 -18.19 -1.84 8.24
CA VAL A 116 -17.31 -1.40 9.33
C VAL A 116 -16.46 -2.58 9.80
N ILE A 117 -15.16 -2.37 9.96
CA ILE A 117 -14.23 -3.40 10.47
C ILE A 117 -14.09 -3.21 11.97
N GLU A 118 -14.77 -4.05 12.72
CA GLU A 118 -14.73 -4.04 14.17
C GLU A 118 -13.42 -4.61 14.74
N GLY A 119 -13.06 -4.21 15.98
CA GLY A 119 -11.96 -4.80 16.73
C GLY A 119 -10.55 -4.37 16.31
N THR A 120 -10.40 -3.37 15.46
CA THR A 120 -9.08 -2.84 15.07
C THR A 120 -8.44 -1.95 16.14
N GLY A 121 -9.23 -1.43 17.08
CA GLY A 121 -8.79 -0.44 18.07
C GLY A 121 -8.70 1.00 17.52
N LEU A 122 -8.90 1.21 16.22
CA LEU A 122 -8.96 2.54 15.59
C LEU A 122 -10.32 3.20 15.83
N VAL A 123 -10.29 4.53 16.03
CA VAL A 123 -11.51 5.35 16.23
C VAL A 123 -11.45 6.56 15.30
N PRO A 124 -12.40 6.71 14.36
CA PRO A 124 -13.44 5.74 14.00
C PRO A 124 -12.86 4.44 13.42
N PRO A 125 -13.62 3.33 13.42
CA PRO A 125 -13.14 2.08 12.85
C PRO A 125 -12.98 2.18 11.33
N PRO A 126 -12.09 1.37 10.72
CA PRO A 126 -11.95 1.30 9.27
C PRO A 126 -13.21 0.80 8.57
N VAL A 127 -13.37 1.17 7.30
CA VAL A 127 -14.49 0.72 6.46
C VAL A 127 -13.94 0.01 5.23
N ARG A 128 -14.48 -1.18 4.96
CA ARG A 128 -14.17 -1.97 3.75
C ARG A 128 -15.35 -1.93 2.79
N PHE A 129 -15.05 -1.75 1.51
CA PHE A 129 -16.02 -1.79 0.41
C PHE A 129 -15.34 -2.30 -0.85
N GLN A 130 -16.11 -2.49 -1.91
CA GLN A 130 -15.56 -2.88 -3.19
C GLN A 130 -15.74 -1.76 -4.22
N VAL A 131 -14.74 -1.54 -5.04
CA VAL A 131 -14.81 -0.68 -6.23
C VAL A 131 -14.97 -1.58 -7.46
N LYS A 132 -16.12 -1.47 -8.11
CA LYS A 132 -16.43 -2.18 -9.37
C LYS A 132 -16.04 -1.28 -10.54
N LEU A 133 -14.96 -1.63 -11.22
CA LEU A 133 -14.46 -0.88 -12.38
C LEU A 133 -15.03 -1.39 -13.69
N LEU A 134 -15.35 -0.44 -14.55
CA LEU A 134 -15.73 -0.64 -15.93
C LEU A 134 -14.65 -0.03 -16.84
N TYR A 135 -14.36 -0.68 -17.97
CA TYR A 135 -13.63 -0.08 -19.08
C TYR A 135 -14.54 -0.01 -20.31
N LYS A 136 -14.76 1.19 -20.85
CA LYS A 136 -15.72 1.43 -21.97
C LYS A 136 -17.06 0.74 -21.70
N ALA A 137 -17.63 1.02 -20.52
CA ALA A 137 -18.92 0.49 -20.05
C ALA A 137 -19.03 -1.05 -19.91
N LYS A 138 -17.89 -1.79 -19.93
CA LYS A 138 -17.84 -3.24 -19.70
C LYS A 138 -17.08 -3.53 -18.41
N GLU A 139 -17.57 -4.48 -17.60
CA GLU A 139 -16.90 -4.89 -16.36
C GLU A 139 -15.43 -5.25 -16.62
N PHE A 140 -14.53 -4.64 -15.87
CA PHE A 140 -13.08 -4.84 -15.99
C PHE A 140 -12.50 -5.63 -14.82
N VAL A 141 -12.62 -5.09 -13.61
CA VAL A 141 -12.15 -5.72 -12.36
C VAL A 141 -12.90 -5.14 -11.17
N THR A 142 -13.04 -5.95 -10.12
CA THR A 142 -13.49 -5.48 -8.80
C THR A 142 -12.31 -5.48 -7.86
N ILE A 143 -12.06 -4.35 -7.19
CA ILE A 143 -10.97 -4.14 -6.25
C ILE A 143 -11.57 -3.92 -4.86
N PRO A 144 -11.25 -4.77 -3.86
CA PRO A 144 -11.52 -4.45 -2.47
C PRO A 144 -10.74 -3.21 -2.06
N MET A 145 -11.40 -2.29 -1.37
CA MET A 145 -10.78 -1.08 -0.83
C MET A 145 -11.08 -0.97 0.65
N GLU A 146 -10.05 -0.63 1.42
CA GLU A 146 -10.16 -0.36 2.84
C GLU A 146 -9.69 1.05 3.14
N LEU A 147 -10.52 1.81 3.86
CA LEU A 147 -10.15 3.13 4.35
C LEU A 147 -10.08 3.08 5.86
N SER A 148 -8.94 3.46 6.39
CA SER A 148 -8.71 3.67 7.82
C SER A 148 -8.63 5.16 8.12
N PRO A 149 -9.01 5.61 9.32
CA PRO A 149 -8.65 6.95 9.77
C PRO A 149 -7.14 7.11 9.75
N ALA A 150 -6.68 8.31 9.44
CA ALA A 150 -5.26 8.64 9.56
C ALA A 150 -4.80 8.51 11.02
N GLU A 151 -3.66 7.84 11.25
CA GLU A 151 -3.09 7.70 12.58
C GLU A 151 -2.07 8.81 12.84
N GLY A 152 -2.27 9.59 13.90
CA GLY A 152 -1.36 10.67 14.29
C GLY A 152 -1.07 11.63 13.13
N HIS A 153 0.22 11.92 12.91
CA HIS A 153 0.71 12.83 11.88
C HIS A 153 0.99 12.13 10.53
N SER A 154 0.56 10.88 10.36
CA SER A 154 0.92 10.05 9.21
C SER A 154 0.48 10.62 7.85
N ILE A 155 -0.61 11.41 7.81
CA ILE A 155 -1.14 11.99 6.57
C ILE A 155 -0.80 13.48 6.39
N ASP A 156 -0.07 14.09 7.34
CA ASP A 156 0.22 15.54 7.28
C ASP A 156 1.15 15.92 6.13
N ARG A 157 2.02 15.00 5.73
CA ARG A 157 2.97 15.18 4.64
C ARG A 157 3.00 13.97 3.74
N VAL A 158 1.95 13.79 2.91
CA VAL A 158 1.91 12.73 1.90
C VAL A 158 3.09 12.84 0.93
N GLU A 159 3.58 11.71 0.47
CA GLU A 159 4.63 11.65 -0.54
C GLU A 159 3.97 11.57 -1.93
N LEU A 160 4.07 12.65 -2.68
CA LEU A 160 3.52 12.75 -4.03
C LEU A 160 4.56 12.22 -5.04
N LEU A 161 4.40 10.99 -5.51
CA LEU A 161 5.37 10.33 -6.39
C LEU A 161 4.68 9.76 -7.64
N PRO A 162 5.38 9.68 -8.78
CA PRO A 162 4.87 8.95 -9.94
C PRO A 162 4.79 7.44 -9.64
N GLY A 163 3.90 6.75 -10.32
CA GLY A 163 3.87 5.28 -10.28
C GLY A 163 5.10 4.67 -10.95
N ALA A 164 5.69 3.63 -10.33
CA ALA A 164 6.88 2.96 -10.86
C ALA A 164 6.60 2.11 -12.11
N VAL A 165 5.34 1.79 -12.39
CA VAL A 165 4.96 0.92 -13.51
C VAL A 165 4.29 1.73 -14.61
N SER A 166 4.92 1.77 -15.78
CA SER A 166 4.38 2.45 -16.97
C SER A 166 3.19 1.69 -17.56
N LEU A 167 2.14 2.41 -17.95
CA LEU A 167 0.96 1.88 -18.62
C LEU A 167 1.04 1.92 -20.16
N LYS A 168 2.17 2.36 -20.72
CA LYS A 168 2.41 2.37 -22.19
C LYS A 168 2.19 1.02 -22.87
N PRO A 169 2.58 -0.13 -22.29
CA PRO A 169 2.33 -1.43 -22.90
C PRO A 169 0.86 -1.67 -23.23
N VAL A 170 -0.05 -1.12 -22.43
CA VAL A 170 -1.49 -1.23 -22.64
C VAL A 170 -2.12 0.02 -23.26
N ARG A 171 -1.30 0.98 -23.70
CA ARG A 171 -1.71 2.21 -24.40
C ARG A 171 -2.72 3.05 -23.61
N LEU A 172 -2.57 3.08 -22.30
CA LEU A 172 -3.30 3.96 -21.39
C LEU A 172 -2.44 5.18 -21.06
N ALA A 173 -3.09 6.24 -20.58
CA ALA A 173 -2.38 7.38 -20.03
C ALA A 173 -1.52 6.93 -18.84
N GLU A 174 -0.35 7.55 -18.70
CA GLU A 174 0.49 7.30 -17.52
C GLU A 174 -0.20 7.85 -16.28
N ALA A 175 0.06 7.20 -15.14
CA ALA A 175 -0.32 7.76 -13.87
C ALA A 175 0.47 9.04 -13.62
N GLU A 176 -0.23 10.13 -13.26
CA GLU A 176 0.43 11.38 -12.91
C GLU A 176 1.10 11.24 -11.56
N VAL A 177 0.50 11.73 -10.51
CA VAL A 177 1.05 11.68 -9.17
C VAL A 177 0.15 10.82 -8.29
N ILE A 178 0.76 10.01 -7.42
CA ILE A 178 0.08 9.16 -6.46
C ILE A 178 0.39 9.68 -5.06
N PRO A 179 -0.62 9.98 -4.23
CA PRO A 179 -0.42 10.38 -2.85
C PRO A 179 -0.18 9.14 -1.98
N PHE A 180 1.09 8.87 -1.67
CA PHE A 180 1.48 7.78 -0.77
C PHE A 180 1.52 8.23 0.68
N LEU A 181 1.08 7.37 1.59
CA LEU A 181 1.44 7.51 2.99
C LEU A 181 2.96 7.47 3.12
N PRO A 182 3.60 8.38 3.88
CA PRO A 182 5.06 8.41 3.99
C PRO A 182 5.61 7.04 4.38
N ILE A 183 6.68 6.63 3.71
CA ILE A 183 7.20 5.27 3.83
C ILE A 183 7.57 4.89 5.26
N ARG A 184 8.06 5.86 6.06
CA ARG A 184 8.38 5.68 7.48
C ARG A 184 7.14 5.26 8.32
N TYR A 185 5.95 5.81 8.01
CA TYR A 185 4.71 5.43 8.69
C TYR A 185 4.21 4.08 8.24
N GLN A 186 4.29 3.76 6.94
CA GLN A 186 3.95 2.43 6.45
C GLN A 186 4.83 1.36 7.10
N LEU A 187 6.13 1.64 7.26
CA LEU A 187 7.07 0.73 7.91
C LEU A 187 6.77 0.60 9.41
N ALA A 188 6.52 1.70 10.13
CA ALA A 188 6.14 1.69 11.54
C ALA A 188 4.85 0.88 11.79
N GLN A 189 3.83 1.07 10.94
CA GLN A 189 2.57 0.32 11.01
C GLN A 189 2.79 -1.19 10.78
N LYS A 190 3.66 -1.57 9.85
CA LYS A 190 3.99 -2.98 9.56
C LYS A 190 4.81 -3.61 10.69
N LEU A 191 5.80 -2.90 11.22
CA LEU A 191 6.57 -3.34 12.39
C LEU A 191 5.63 -3.59 13.58
N HIS A 192 4.72 -2.65 13.87
CA HIS A 192 3.74 -2.85 14.92
C HIS A 192 2.86 -4.07 14.65
N ALA A 193 2.29 -4.19 13.44
CA ALA A 193 1.34 -5.25 13.12
C ALA A 193 1.97 -6.66 13.17
N CYS A 194 3.22 -6.83 12.71
CA CYS A 194 3.88 -8.14 12.71
C CYS A 194 4.40 -8.55 14.10
N THR A 195 4.57 -7.60 15.03
CA THR A 195 5.05 -7.86 16.39
C THR A 195 3.95 -7.83 17.44
N GLU A 196 2.70 -7.51 17.07
CA GLU A 196 1.57 -7.51 17.98
C GLU A 196 1.22 -8.94 18.42
N ASP A 197 1.20 -9.16 19.74
CA ASP A 197 0.68 -10.39 20.34
C ASP A 197 -0.85 -10.37 20.30
N THR A 198 -1.42 -11.23 19.48
CA THR A 198 -2.87 -11.36 19.29
C THR A 198 -3.51 -12.33 20.30
N GLY A 199 -2.72 -12.88 21.24
CA GLY A 199 -3.14 -13.84 22.26
C GLY A 199 -3.25 -15.28 21.75
N GLU A 200 -3.52 -16.21 22.65
CA GLU A 200 -3.51 -17.66 22.36
C GLU A 200 -4.60 -18.10 21.37
N GLU A 201 -5.72 -17.37 21.30
CA GLU A 201 -6.86 -17.75 20.45
C GLU A 201 -6.73 -17.31 18.98
N ARG A 202 -5.82 -16.39 18.67
CA ARG A 202 -5.64 -15.84 17.32
C ARG A 202 -4.17 -15.82 16.95
N SER A 203 -3.82 -16.56 15.92
CA SER A 203 -2.48 -16.46 15.34
C SER A 203 -2.32 -15.13 14.60
N ASN A 204 -1.19 -14.46 14.83
CA ASN A 204 -0.81 -13.29 14.03
C ASN A 204 -0.47 -13.75 12.60
N GLN A 205 -1.25 -13.33 11.61
CA GLN A 205 -1.09 -13.74 10.21
C GLN A 205 -0.27 -12.75 9.37
N ARG A 206 0.58 -11.95 10.01
CA ARG A 206 1.32 -10.85 9.39
C ARG A 206 2.70 -11.23 8.84
N ALA A 207 2.99 -12.51 8.61
CA ALA A 207 4.25 -12.97 8.00
C ALA A 207 4.60 -12.23 6.69
N ARG A 208 3.57 -11.81 5.92
CA ARG A 208 3.75 -11.00 4.70
C ARG A 208 4.37 -9.64 4.96
N ASP A 209 4.17 -9.09 6.15
CA ASP A 209 4.72 -7.78 6.49
C ASP A 209 6.25 -7.84 6.63
N LEU A 210 6.85 -9.01 6.98
CA LEU A 210 8.30 -9.17 6.94
C LEU A 210 8.87 -8.96 5.53
N VAL A 211 8.21 -9.50 4.49
CA VAL A 211 8.62 -9.30 3.09
C VAL A 211 8.54 -7.82 2.70
N ASP A 212 7.45 -7.16 3.08
CA ASP A 212 7.26 -5.73 2.79
C ASP A 212 8.26 -4.85 3.54
N ILE A 213 8.56 -5.16 4.82
CA ILE A 213 9.55 -4.46 5.65
C ILE A 213 10.94 -4.55 5.02
N LEU A 214 11.37 -5.76 4.64
CA LEU A 214 12.69 -5.97 4.04
C LEU A 214 12.81 -5.31 2.66
N LEU A 215 11.73 -5.28 1.88
CA LEU A 215 11.69 -4.55 0.61
C LEU A 215 11.83 -3.05 0.83
N ILE A 216 11.13 -2.49 1.82
CA ILE A 216 11.22 -1.06 2.15
C ILE A 216 12.63 -0.72 2.63
N GLU A 217 13.21 -1.55 3.51
CA GLU A 217 14.58 -1.39 3.99
C GLU A 217 15.56 -1.31 2.81
N GLU A 218 15.47 -2.25 1.88
CA GLU A 218 16.39 -2.31 0.74
C GLU A 218 16.25 -1.13 -0.24
N LEU A 219 15.02 -0.67 -0.49
CA LEU A 219 14.73 0.26 -1.59
C LEU A 219 14.48 1.70 -1.17
N ALA A 220 14.18 1.95 0.09
CA ALA A 220 13.70 3.24 0.52
C ALA A 220 14.26 3.71 1.87
N LEU A 221 15.20 3.00 2.48
CA LEU A 221 15.82 3.45 3.71
C LEU A 221 17.32 3.71 3.52
N ASP A 222 17.73 4.85 4.01
CA ASP A 222 19.12 5.24 4.21
C ASP A 222 19.32 5.82 5.62
N ASP A 223 20.54 6.17 5.96
CA ASP A 223 20.86 6.67 7.29
C ASP A 223 20.17 8.01 7.62
N GLU A 224 19.84 8.84 6.61
CA GLU A 224 19.17 10.12 6.79
C GLU A 224 17.70 9.96 7.18
N GLN A 225 17.09 8.85 6.79
CA GLN A 225 15.68 8.55 7.05
C GLN A 225 15.45 7.87 8.41
N MET A 226 16.50 7.30 9.02
CA MET A 226 16.40 6.53 10.27
C MET A 226 15.82 7.32 11.45
N PRO A 227 16.20 8.59 11.70
CA PRO A 227 15.59 9.38 12.78
C PRO A 227 14.08 9.57 12.60
N GLY A 228 13.65 9.92 11.38
CA GLY A 228 12.23 10.09 11.08
C GLY A 228 11.44 8.77 11.16
N LEU A 229 12.07 7.64 10.87
CA LEU A 229 11.47 6.32 11.07
C LEU A 229 11.32 6.00 12.56
N ARG A 230 12.33 6.29 13.38
CA ARG A 230 12.26 6.12 14.83
C ARG A 230 11.09 6.89 15.42
N ASP A 231 10.95 8.17 15.05
CA ASP A 231 9.86 9.02 15.52
C ASP A 231 8.49 8.46 15.11
N ALA A 232 8.33 8.01 13.86
CA ALA A 232 7.11 7.35 13.39
C ALA A 232 6.81 6.05 14.15
N CYS A 233 7.83 5.25 14.50
CA CYS A 233 7.65 4.05 15.30
C CYS A 233 7.18 4.39 16.72
N ILE A 234 7.82 5.35 17.38
CA ILE A 234 7.41 5.81 18.73
C ILE A 234 5.95 6.28 18.70
N GLU A 235 5.59 7.09 17.71
CA GLU A 235 4.23 7.62 17.58
C GLU A 235 3.21 6.49 17.35
N ILE A 236 3.40 5.62 16.36
CA ILE A 236 2.44 4.56 16.00
C ILE A 236 2.29 3.55 17.13
N PHE A 237 3.40 3.11 17.75
CA PHE A 237 3.34 2.18 18.88
C PHE A 237 2.65 2.80 20.10
N GLY A 238 2.92 4.10 20.36
CA GLY A 238 2.26 4.85 21.42
C GLY A 238 0.76 5.02 21.18
N LEU A 239 0.34 5.40 19.96
CA LEU A 239 -1.07 5.57 19.62
C LEU A 239 -1.86 4.26 19.70
N ARG A 240 -1.30 3.16 19.21
CA ARG A 240 -1.97 1.85 19.22
C ARG A 240 -1.96 1.21 20.62
N GLY A 241 -0.94 1.48 21.44
CA GLY A 241 -0.87 1.09 22.85
C GLY A 241 -0.95 -0.41 23.13
N LYS A 242 -0.70 -1.27 22.15
CA LYS A 242 -0.79 -2.74 22.29
C LYS A 242 0.46 -3.35 22.90
N HIS A 243 1.62 -2.85 22.53
CA HIS A 243 2.92 -3.24 23.06
C HIS A 243 3.93 -2.11 22.84
N PRO A 244 5.05 -2.07 23.64
CA PRO A 244 5.99 -0.97 23.60
C PRO A 244 6.90 -1.00 22.36
N TRP A 245 7.49 0.15 22.02
CA TRP A 245 8.64 0.30 21.14
C TRP A 245 9.93 0.31 22.00
N PRO A 246 11.05 -0.32 21.57
CA PRO A 246 11.18 -1.23 20.44
C PRO A 246 10.60 -2.63 20.75
N PRO A 247 9.98 -3.31 19.78
CA PRO A 247 9.45 -4.65 19.97
C PRO A 247 10.54 -5.72 19.79
N ARG A 248 10.24 -6.91 20.25
CA ARG A 248 10.95 -8.13 19.85
C ARG A 248 10.23 -8.77 18.68
N VAL A 249 10.98 -9.06 17.61
CA VAL A 249 10.46 -9.75 16.42
C VAL A 249 10.57 -11.25 16.64
N VAL A 250 9.45 -11.96 16.58
CA VAL A 250 9.39 -13.41 16.74
C VAL A 250 8.55 -14.04 15.66
N ALA A 251 8.94 -15.22 15.17
CA ALA A 251 8.07 -16.00 14.29
C ALA A 251 6.89 -16.59 15.07
N TRP A 252 5.68 -16.41 14.57
CA TRP A 252 4.49 -17.04 15.14
C TRP A 252 4.33 -18.48 14.61
N PRO A 253 3.68 -19.38 15.34
CA PRO A 253 3.63 -20.81 14.99
C PRO A 253 3.16 -21.12 13.55
N ASP A 254 2.19 -20.34 13.03
CA ASP A 254 1.64 -20.55 11.70
C ASP A 254 2.45 -19.89 10.57
N TRP A 255 3.45 -19.08 10.93
CA TRP A 255 4.21 -18.33 9.93
C TRP A 255 5.02 -19.21 9.00
N GLU A 256 5.51 -20.35 9.46
CA GLU A 256 6.27 -21.29 8.62
C GLU A 256 5.43 -21.76 7.40
N VAL A 257 4.14 -22.04 7.61
CA VAL A 257 3.25 -22.47 6.54
C VAL A 257 2.94 -21.31 5.57
N ILE A 258 2.71 -20.10 6.12
CA ILE A 258 2.47 -18.90 5.33
C ILE A 258 3.73 -18.55 4.54
N TRP A 259 4.89 -18.58 5.20
CA TRP A 259 6.20 -18.25 4.60
C TRP A 259 6.55 -19.14 3.44
N ARG A 260 6.39 -20.45 3.57
CA ARG A 260 6.66 -21.41 2.49
C ARG A 260 5.89 -21.06 1.21
N ARG A 261 4.61 -20.70 1.34
CA ARG A 261 3.79 -20.26 0.21
C ARG A 261 4.26 -18.92 -0.36
N LEU A 262 4.66 -18.00 0.51
CA LEU A 262 5.23 -16.71 0.07
C LEU A 262 6.55 -16.92 -0.66
N ALA A 263 7.46 -17.71 -0.12
CA ALA A 263 8.75 -18.00 -0.72
C ALA A 263 8.61 -18.60 -2.12
N GLU A 264 7.67 -19.54 -2.31
CA GLU A 264 7.37 -20.10 -3.63
C GLU A 264 6.77 -19.05 -4.60
N THR A 265 5.80 -18.25 -4.12
CA THR A 265 5.06 -17.30 -4.97
C THR A 265 5.91 -16.09 -5.36
N GLU A 266 6.66 -15.54 -4.40
CA GLU A 266 7.45 -14.33 -4.57
C GLU A 266 8.94 -14.63 -4.84
N ARG A 267 9.32 -15.92 -4.88
CA ARG A 267 10.70 -16.39 -5.12
C ARG A 267 11.72 -15.80 -4.16
N LEU A 268 11.38 -15.88 -2.87
CA LEU A 268 12.28 -15.41 -1.81
C LEU A 268 13.46 -16.37 -1.69
N ASP A 269 14.66 -15.83 -1.60
CA ASP A 269 15.93 -16.56 -1.48
C ASP A 269 16.44 -16.67 -0.03
N TYR A 270 15.59 -16.33 0.95
CA TYR A 270 15.89 -16.37 2.38
C TYR A 270 14.77 -17.06 3.17
N SER A 271 15.17 -17.68 4.27
CA SER A 271 14.27 -18.40 5.19
C SER A 271 13.45 -17.44 6.07
N LEU A 272 12.44 -17.98 6.77
CA LEU A 272 11.68 -17.23 7.77
C LEU A 272 12.58 -16.74 8.92
N ASP A 273 13.51 -17.59 9.40
CA ASP A 273 14.41 -17.23 10.49
C ASP A 273 15.36 -16.10 10.09
N GLU A 274 15.88 -16.13 8.85
CA GLU A 274 16.67 -15.03 8.30
C GLU A 274 15.88 -13.74 8.17
N ALA A 275 14.62 -13.82 7.73
CA ALA A 275 13.74 -12.65 7.65
C ALA A 275 13.48 -12.04 9.04
N VAL A 276 13.17 -12.86 10.02
CA VAL A 276 12.96 -12.43 11.42
C VAL A 276 14.22 -11.78 11.99
N ALA A 277 15.40 -12.41 11.77
CA ALA A 277 16.67 -11.86 12.24
C ALA A 277 16.99 -10.50 11.60
N ARG A 278 16.80 -10.36 10.28
CA ARG A 278 17.02 -9.09 9.57
C ARG A 278 16.06 -7.99 10.04
N VAL A 279 14.78 -8.31 10.24
CA VAL A 279 13.82 -7.32 10.75
C VAL A 279 14.13 -6.94 12.19
N GLN A 280 14.63 -7.88 13.04
CA GLN A 280 15.11 -7.53 14.39
C GLN A 280 16.31 -6.59 14.33
N ASP A 281 17.29 -6.85 13.45
CA ASP A 281 18.44 -5.96 13.24
C ASP A 281 18.01 -4.55 12.84
N LEU A 282 17.04 -4.44 11.94
CA LEU A 282 16.45 -3.14 11.56
C LEU A 282 15.84 -2.44 12.78
N VAL A 283 15.03 -3.14 13.59
CA VAL A 283 14.43 -2.58 14.81
C VAL A 283 15.50 -2.07 15.76
N ASP A 284 16.56 -2.84 15.97
CA ASP A 284 17.68 -2.48 16.88
C ASP A 284 18.43 -1.24 16.37
N ARG A 285 18.73 -1.16 15.07
CA ARG A 285 19.36 0.02 14.45
C ARG A 285 18.49 1.27 14.58
N VAL A 286 17.19 1.17 14.29
CA VAL A 286 16.24 2.29 14.43
C VAL A 286 16.14 2.72 15.88
N ALA A 287 16.09 1.80 16.83
CA ALA A 287 16.01 2.11 18.27
C ALA A 287 17.25 2.84 18.80
N LEU A 288 18.43 2.54 18.25
CA LEU A 288 19.70 3.17 18.63
C LEU A 288 19.94 4.52 17.95
N THR A 289 19.12 4.91 16.99
CA THR A 289 19.25 6.18 16.28
C THR A 289 18.95 7.34 17.23
N LYS A 290 19.77 8.40 17.20
CA LYS A 290 19.58 9.61 18.03
C LYS A 290 18.41 10.45 17.53
N ASP A 291 17.81 11.22 18.42
CA ASP A 291 16.74 12.17 18.07
C ASP A 291 17.26 13.27 17.12
N HIS A 292 16.39 13.76 16.24
CA HIS A 292 16.68 14.93 15.41
C HIS A 292 17.04 16.19 16.21
N SER A 293 16.52 16.30 17.45
CA SER A 293 16.81 17.43 18.34
C SER A 293 18.27 17.49 18.80
N ASP A 294 18.94 16.35 18.94
CA ASP A 294 20.35 16.28 19.38
C ASP A 294 21.36 16.71 18.30
N GLN A 295 20.93 16.80 17.03
CA GLN A 295 21.79 17.24 15.93
C GLN A 295 21.79 18.76 15.73
N ALA A 296 20.75 19.46 16.20
CA ALA A 296 20.66 20.92 16.06
C ALA A 296 21.51 21.67 17.08
N ASP A 297 21.90 21.05 18.20
CA ASP A 297 22.71 21.68 19.26
C ASP A 297 24.24 21.57 19.02
N LEU A 298 24.67 20.97 17.91
CA LEU A 298 26.09 20.75 17.57
C LEU A 298 26.59 21.61 16.39
N GLN A 299 25.79 22.55 15.89
CA GLN A 299 26.18 23.56 14.89
C GLN A 299 26.03 24.96 15.48
#